data_9aec6db5dfcc0abbcffb761c21032882
#
_entry.id   9aec6db5dfcc0abbcffb761c21032882
#
_cell.length_a   1.000
_cell.length_b   1.000
_cell.length_c   1.000
_cell.angle_alpha   90.00
_cell.angle_beta   90.00
_cell.angle_gamma   90.00
#
_symmetry.space_group_name_H-M   'P 1'
#
loop_
_entity.id
_entity.type
_entity.pdbx_description
1 polymer ?
#
loop_
_entity_poly.entity_id
_entity_poly.type
_entity_poly.pdbx_seq_one_letter_code
_entity_poly.pdbx_strand_id
1 'polypeptide(L)'
;MQTDGHTSGAAEDPLVAAAKAGDKLRVKQLLEEADDRCQGDRKDPTAAFAAALQAFHTEIADTLLRLGAQPADVPPEELPSLRQAVDFGSPALVDALTHSSIRHRYPRTELNAMRDLARAWHEAGTEAELRRRTGSSDTIARTRVQDDEYCTVGELTLAGTTVRDGHGAILTHLEKMLGIRTSCQELVARALERDADHTAWSRAAIELSHRRQPEAWATAETLRADADPLRRLFGAELTRLFEVFADSHDEEYCVLAVAALTDWATAETDPTVLAEVLHGLSSYQGPRAEAALLLHTHHHVPAVRRAVAAGLGTPPHSRQPSDAAHQALLTLMNDPDTDVQIAACHSAGDIANGDRALTDTMASLLDHPERRVQLQAVHALARHHDERCVQAAERLGPPRPGYREDETYYLEAAWRYERPREDTSPG
;
A
#
# COMPACT_ATOMS: atom_id res chain seq x y z
N MET A 1 60.14 -19.70 -14.19
CA MET A 1 59.13 -19.84 -13.13
C MET A 1 58.08 -18.77 -13.40
N GLN A 2 57.03 -19.13 -14.13
CA GLN A 2 55.87 -18.29 -14.37
C GLN A 2 54.93 -18.49 -13.18
N THR A 3 54.62 -17.42 -12.49
CA THR A 3 53.58 -17.40 -11.46
C THR A 3 52.28 -16.99 -12.12
N ASP A 4 51.43 -17.96 -12.41
CA ASP A 4 50.03 -17.72 -12.83
C ASP A 4 49.27 -17.10 -11.67
N GLY A 5 49.00 -15.80 -11.80
CA GLY A 5 48.06 -15.07 -10.94
C GLY A 5 46.61 -15.43 -11.32
N HIS A 6 46.06 -16.45 -10.67
CA HIS A 6 44.62 -16.67 -10.68
C HIS A 6 43.96 -15.58 -9.86
N THR A 7 43.52 -14.52 -10.52
CA THR A 7 42.45 -13.65 -9.99
C THR A 7 41.16 -14.46 -10.03
N SER A 8 40.85 -15.10 -8.91
CA SER A 8 39.53 -15.66 -8.66
C SER A 8 38.54 -14.47 -8.62
N GLY A 9 37.86 -14.22 -9.72
CA GLY A 9 36.70 -13.31 -9.72
C GLY A 9 35.67 -13.91 -8.75
N ALA A 10 35.47 -13.28 -7.61
CA ALA A 10 34.36 -13.63 -6.72
C ALA A 10 33.07 -13.57 -7.54
N ALA A 11 32.32 -14.67 -7.59
CA ALA A 11 31.02 -14.67 -8.27
C ALA A 11 30.15 -13.61 -7.61
N GLU A 12 29.50 -12.77 -8.42
CA GLU A 12 28.57 -11.74 -7.92
C GLU A 12 27.50 -12.42 -7.06
N ASP A 13 27.16 -11.79 -5.92
CA ASP A 13 26.11 -12.27 -5.05
C ASP A 13 24.79 -12.42 -5.83
N PRO A 14 24.14 -13.60 -5.82
CA PRO A 14 22.89 -13.82 -6.56
C PRO A 14 21.77 -12.80 -6.21
N LEU A 15 21.70 -12.35 -4.95
CA LEU A 15 20.72 -11.35 -4.53
C LEU A 15 21.01 -9.99 -5.15
N VAL A 16 22.27 -9.58 -5.19
CA VAL A 16 22.72 -8.35 -5.86
C VAL A 16 22.44 -8.42 -7.36
N ALA A 17 22.74 -9.55 -7.99
CA ALA A 17 22.48 -9.76 -9.42
C ALA A 17 20.99 -9.69 -9.75
N ALA A 18 20.13 -10.32 -8.95
CA ALA A 18 18.68 -10.27 -9.12
C ALA A 18 18.12 -8.85 -8.91
N ALA A 19 18.64 -8.12 -7.90
CA ALA A 19 18.26 -6.75 -7.63
C ALA A 19 18.65 -5.80 -8.79
N LYS A 20 19.84 -5.94 -9.37
CA LYS A 20 20.27 -5.21 -10.56
C LYS A 20 19.44 -5.51 -11.79
N ALA A 21 19.00 -6.78 -11.94
CA ALA A 21 18.18 -7.22 -13.07
C ALA A 21 16.72 -6.81 -12.99
N GLY A 22 16.24 -6.30 -11.84
CA GLY A 22 14.84 -5.97 -11.63
C GLY A 22 13.95 -7.20 -11.40
N ASP A 23 14.52 -8.36 -11.06
CA ASP A 23 13.77 -9.60 -10.84
C ASP A 23 13.26 -9.69 -9.39
N LYS A 24 12.14 -9.02 -9.13
CA LYS A 24 11.50 -8.97 -7.81
C LYS A 24 11.16 -10.36 -7.26
N LEU A 25 10.66 -11.25 -8.11
CA LEU A 25 10.30 -12.61 -7.66
C LEU A 25 11.54 -13.38 -7.21
N ARG A 26 12.63 -13.28 -7.99
CA ARG A 26 13.90 -13.95 -7.64
C ARG A 26 14.52 -13.35 -6.38
N VAL A 27 14.42 -12.03 -6.18
CA VAL A 27 14.84 -11.37 -4.93
C VAL A 27 14.10 -11.96 -3.74
N LYS A 28 12.75 -12.04 -3.79
CA LYS A 28 11.93 -12.63 -2.71
C LYS A 28 12.35 -14.09 -2.46
N GLN A 29 12.46 -14.91 -3.50
CA GLN A 29 12.87 -16.31 -3.38
C GLN A 29 14.24 -16.48 -2.72
N LEU A 30 15.23 -15.66 -3.12
CA LEU A 30 16.59 -15.74 -2.55
C LEU A 30 16.63 -15.36 -1.07
N LEU A 31 15.79 -14.41 -0.65
CA LEU A 31 15.66 -14.03 0.76
C LEU A 31 14.98 -15.13 1.56
N GLU A 32 13.94 -15.77 1.04
CA GLU A 32 13.29 -16.94 1.65
C GLU A 32 14.25 -18.13 1.77
N GLU A 33 15.01 -18.44 0.71
CA GLU A 33 16.02 -19.49 0.72
C GLU A 33 17.15 -19.23 1.73
N ALA A 34 17.48 -17.97 1.99
CA ALA A 34 18.48 -17.60 2.99
C ALA A 34 17.94 -17.79 4.42
N ASP A 35 16.69 -17.43 4.67
CA ASP A 35 16.03 -17.60 5.98
C ASP A 35 15.93 -19.08 6.37
N ASP A 36 15.65 -19.98 5.41
CA ASP A 36 15.59 -21.43 5.63
C ASP A 36 16.95 -22.06 5.95
N ARG A 37 18.04 -21.51 5.41
CA ARG A 37 19.39 -22.08 5.58
C ARG A 37 20.09 -21.65 6.86
N CYS A 38 19.71 -20.51 7.39
CA CYS A 38 20.41 -19.87 8.50
C CYS A 38 19.51 -19.79 9.74
N GLN A 39 19.63 -20.75 10.66
CA GLN A 39 19.19 -20.56 12.04
C GLN A 39 20.06 -19.48 12.72
N GLY A 40 19.84 -18.20 12.39
CA GLY A 40 20.41 -17.08 13.12
C GLY A 40 21.26 -16.05 12.36
N ASP A 41 21.66 -16.30 11.11
CA ASP A 41 22.48 -15.35 10.34
C ASP A 41 21.69 -14.90 9.08
N ARG A 42 20.79 -13.93 9.28
CA ARG A 42 19.99 -13.37 8.19
C ARG A 42 20.93 -12.63 7.23
N LYS A 43 20.90 -12.98 5.95
CA LYS A 43 21.72 -12.32 4.94
C LYS A 43 21.39 -10.84 4.88
N ASP A 44 22.39 -9.98 5.04
CA ASP A 44 22.22 -8.53 4.97
C ASP A 44 21.82 -8.10 3.54
N PRO A 45 20.62 -7.51 3.36
CA PRO A 45 20.13 -7.09 2.05
C PRO A 45 20.72 -5.75 1.56
N THR A 46 21.60 -5.11 2.34
CA THR A 46 22.07 -3.72 2.11
C THR A 46 22.80 -3.54 0.77
N ALA A 47 23.66 -4.49 0.37
CA ALA A 47 24.33 -4.42 -0.93
C ALA A 47 23.36 -4.56 -2.11
N ALA A 48 22.35 -5.42 -1.98
CA ALA A 48 21.30 -5.58 -3.00
C ALA A 48 20.40 -4.33 -3.08
N PHE A 49 20.13 -3.68 -1.94
CA PHE A 49 19.43 -2.41 -1.87
C PHE A 49 20.17 -1.31 -2.64
N ALA A 50 21.49 -1.15 -2.40
CA ALA A 50 22.31 -0.20 -3.15
C ALA A 50 22.28 -0.49 -4.65
N ALA A 51 22.40 -1.76 -5.04
CA ALA A 51 22.36 -2.18 -6.43
C ALA A 51 21.00 -1.90 -7.10
N ALA A 52 19.88 -2.13 -6.40
CA ALA A 52 18.55 -1.81 -6.87
C ALA A 52 18.37 -0.29 -7.09
N LEU A 53 18.85 0.54 -6.16
CA LEU A 53 18.80 2.00 -6.30
C LEU A 53 19.63 2.50 -7.49
N GLN A 54 20.84 1.95 -7.69
CA GLN A 54 21.69 2.29 -8.86
C GLN A 54 21.03 1.93 -10.19
N ALA A 55 20.27 0.82 -10.22
CA ALA A 55 19.53 0.37 -11.39
C ALA A 55 18.14 1.01 -11.52
N PHE A 56 17.75 1.89 -10.59
CA PHE A 56 16.44 2.55 -10.52
C PHE A 56 15.25 1.57 -10.36
N HIS A 57 15.50 0.38 -9.78
CA HIS A 57 14.46 -0.60 -9.42
C HIS A 57 13.88 -0.30 -8.04
N THR A 58 13.09 0.75 -7.96
CA THR A 58 12.61 1.36 -6.70
C THR A 58 11.71 0.42 -5.89
N GLU A 59 10.84 -0.35 -6.55
CA GLU A 59 9.98 -1.33 -5.89
C GLU A 59 10.80 -2.45 -5.19
N ILE A 60 11.92 -2.86 -5.78
CA ILE A 60 12.85 -3.82 -5.19
C ILE A 60 13.57 -3.18 -4.01
N ALA A 61 14.04 -1.94 -4.16
CA ALA A 61 14.72 -1.21 -3.09
C ALA A 61 13.79 -1.03 -1.88
N ASP A 62 12.52 -0.68 -2.09
CA ASP A 62 11.52 -0.58 -1.04
C ASP A 62 11.30 -1.93 -0.32
N THR A 63 11.19 -3.02 -1.08
CA THR A 63 11.09 -4.38 -0.52
C THR A 63 12.31 -4.72 0.35
N LEU A 64 13.52 -4.45 -0.14
CA LEU A 64 14.76 -4.75 0.61
C LEU A 64 14.90 -3.87 1.86
N LEU A 65 14.45 -2.61 1.80
CA LEU A 65 14.43 -1.71 2.96
C LEU A 65 13.52 -2.25 4.06
N ARG A 66 12.32 -2.71 3.73
CA ARG A 66 11.39 -3.34 4.69
C ARG A 66 11.95 -4.64 5.27
N LEU A 67 12.74 -5.37 4.51
CA LEU A 67 13.38 -6.61 4.94
C LEU A 67 14.70 -6.39 5.70
N GLY A 68 15.03 -5.13 6.02
CA GLY A 68 16.08 -4.77 6.96
C GLY A 68 17.36 -4.23 6.32
N ALA A 69 17.35 -3.85 5.02
CA ALA A 69 18.47 -3.12 4.45
C ALA A 69 18.76 -1.84 5.23
N GLN A 70 20.03 -1.52 5.43
CA GLN A 70 20.47 -0.38 6.21
C GLN A 70 21.05 0.72 5.30
N PRO A 71 20.26 1.73 4.90
CA PRO A 71 20.75 2.80 4.03
C PRO A 71 21.96 3.55 4.60
N ALA A 72 22.07 3.60 5.94
CA ALA A 72 23.19 4.25 6.64
C ALA A 72 24.54 3.55 6.37
N ASP A 73 24.53 2.26 6.13
CA ASP A 73 25.73 1.43 5.90
C ASP A 73 26.18 1.43 4.44
N VAL A 74 25.35 1.99 3.52
CA VAL A 74 25.74 2.14 2.12
C VAL A 74 26.66 3.34 1.94
N PRO A 75 27.85 3.17 1.34
CA PRO A 75 28.73 4.28 0.99
C PRO A 75 28.02 5.26 0.05
N PRO A 76 28.18 6.59 0.24
CA PRO A 76 27.51 7.59 -0.60
C PRO A 76 27.81 7.43 -2.10
N GLU A 77 29.01 6.98 -2.46
CA GLU A 77 29.45 6.73 -3.83
C GLU A 77 28.75 5.52 -4.50
N GLU A 78 28.16 4.65 -3.70
CA GLU A 78 27.38 3.49 -4.17
C GLU A 78 25.88 3.81 -4.31
N LEU A 79 25.47 5.03 -4.02
CA LEU A 79 24.10 5.50 -4.22
C LEU A 79 24.03 6.44 -5.42
N PRO A 80 22.90 6.47 -6.16
CA PRO A 80 22.67 7.55 -7.12
C PRO A 80 22.61 8.90 -6.38
N SER A 81 23.03 9.97 -7.04
CA SER A 81 22.89 11.31 -6.46
C SER A 81 21.42 11.71 -6.34
N LEU A 82 21.07 12.52 -5.34
CA LEU A 82 19.72 13.06 -5.19
C LEU A 82 19.26 13.81 -6.45
N ARG A 83 20.19 14.49 -7.13
CA ARG A 83 19.93 15.14 -8.41
C ARG A 83 19.49 14.16 -9.50
N GLN A 84 20.19 13.01 -9.62
CA GLN A 84 19.81 11.98 -10.60
C GLN A 84 18.41 11.42 -10.30
N ALA A 85 18.09 11.21 -9.02
CA ALA A 85 16.78 10.74 -8.61
C ALA A 85 15.66 11.74 -8.94
N VAL A 86 15.90 13.04 -8.71
CA VAL A 86 14.94 14.11 -9.05
C VAL A 86 14.82 14.24 -10.57
N ASP A 87 15.93 14.23 -11.32
CA ASP A 87 15.90 14.29 -12.77
C ASP A 87 15.22 13.07 -13.41
N PHE A 88 15.36 11.90 -12.79
CA PHE A 88 14.64 10.69 -13.21
C PHE A 88 13.13 10.76 -12.90
N GLY A 89 12.74 11.50 -11.87
CA GLY A 89 11.33 11.73 -11.52
C GLY A 89 10.65 10.60 -10.75
N SER A 90 11.41 9.77 -10.00
CA SER A 90 10.86 8.72 -9.13
C SER A 90 10.74 9.21 -7.68
N PRO A 91 9.53 9.38 -7.14
CA PRO A 91 9.31 9.70 -5.73
C PRO A 91 9.91 8.66 -4.77
N ALA A 92 9.74 7.37 -5.04
CA ALA A 92 10.26 6.31 -4.18
C ALA A 92 11.80 6.32 -4.12
N LEU A 93 12.48 6.64 -5.23
CA LEU A 93 13.93 6.79 -5.23
C LEU A 93 14.38 7.99 -4.39
N VAL A 94 13.67 9.11 -4.47
CA VAL A 94 13.94 10.30 -3.64
C VAL A 94 13.68 9.98 -2.16
N ASP A 95 12.59 9.29 -1.82
CA ASP A 95 12.27 8.87 -0.46
C ASP A 95 13.36 7.96 0.12
N ALA A 96 13.84 6.98 -0.65
CA ALA A 96 14.94 6.10 -0.23
C ALA A 96 16.23 6.87 0.04
N LEU A 97 16.60 7.82 -0.82
CA LEU A 97 17.79 8.66 -0.67
C LEU A 97 17.67 9.71 0.45
N THR A 98 16.45 10.10 0.81
CA THR A 98 16.18 11.04 1.90
C THR A 98 15.63 10.35 3.15
N HIS A 99 15.76 9.03 3.25
CA HIS A 99 15.38 8.25 4.42
C HIS A 99 15.96 8.85 5.71
N SER A 100 15.24 8.73 6.81
CA SER A 100 15.57 9.38 8.08
C SER A 100 16.98 9.09 8.58
N SER A 101 17.54 7.89 8.29
CA SER A 101 18.90 7.49 8.68
C SER A 101 20.02 8.19 7.89
N ILE A 102 19.73 8.66 6.66
CA ILE A 102 20.74 9.24 5.75
C ILE A 102 20.45 10.66 5.29
N ARG A 103 19.24 11.19 5.57
CA ARG A 103 18.86 12.57 5.13
C ARG A 103 19.81 13.66 5.63
N HIS A 104 20.53 13.44 6.72
CA HIS A 104 21.51 14.37 7.26
C HIS A 104 22.71 14.59 6.31
N ARG A 105 22.90 13.72 5.32
CA ARG A 105 23.94 13.84 4.28
C ARG A 105 23.67 15.03 3.33
N TYR A 106 22.42 15.52 3.27
CA TYR A 106 22.00 16.58 2.36
C TYR A 106 21.83 17.91 3.10
N PRO A 107 22.67 18.91 2.83
CA PRO A 107 22.51 20.25 3.42
C PRO A 107 21.24 20.93 2.88
N ARG A 108 20.67 21.85 3.66
CA ARG A 108 19.44 22.57 3.30
C ARG A 108 19.56 23.29 1.94
N THR A 109 20.76 23.77 1.57
CA THR A 109 21.02 24.40 0.27
C THR A 109 20.82 23.42 -0.89
N GLU A 110 21.26 22.18 -0.75
CA GLU A 110 21.08 21.13 -1.75
C GLU A 110 19.60 20.73 -1.86
N LEU A 111 18.92 20.52 -0.72
CA LEU A 111 17.48 20.24 -0.72
C LEU A 111 16.66 21.35 -1.41
N ASN A 112 17.02 22.63 -1.19
CA ASN A 112 16.39 23.74 -1.91
C ASN A 112 16.64 23.67 -3.43
N ALA A 113 17.88 23.39 -3.85
CA ALA A 113 18.19 23.24 -5.28
C ALA A 113 17.42 22.06 -5.91
N MET A 114 17.26 20.96 -5.19
CA MET A 114 16.48 19.81 -5.66
C MET A 114 14.98 20.10 -5.71
N ARG A 115 14.45 20.83 -4.73
CA ARG A 115 13.06 21.33 -4.77
C ARG A 115 12.84 22.21 -6.01
N ASP A 116 13.74 23.14 -6.29
CA ASP A 116 13.62 24.05 -7.43
C ASP A 116 13.71 23.28 -8.77
N LEU A 117 14.55 22.25 -8.83
CA LEU A 117 14.62 21.33 -9.96
C LEU A 117 13.32 20.56 -10.17
N ALA A 118 12.77 19.97 -9.10
CA ALA A 118 11.49 19.26 -9.15
C ALA A 118 10.33 20.18 -9.58
N ARG A 119 10.33 21.42 -9.08
CA ARG A 119 9.37 22.46 -9.48
C ARG A 119 9.47 22.77 -10.96
N ALA A 120 10.68 22.97 -11.49
CA ALA A 120 10.89 23.25 -12.90
C ALA A 120 10.37 22.12 -13.80
N TRP A 121 10.61 20.87 -13.43
CA TRP A 121 10.06 19.71 -14.13
C TRP A 121 8.53 19.65 -14.08
N HIS A 122 7.96 19.88 -12.91
CA HIS A 122 6.51 19.85 -12.69
C HIS A 122 5.81 20.94 -13.51
N GLU A 123 6.29 22.18 -13.44
CA GLU A 123 5.71 23.34 -14.15
C GLU A 123 5.86 23.24 -15.67
N ALA A 124 6.99 22.72 -16.16
CA ALA A 124 7.20 22.51 -17.58
C ALA A 124 6.38 21.35 -18.15
N GLY A 125 6.04 20.37 -17.29
CA GLY A 125 5.49 19.07 -17.68
C GLY A 125 6.56 18.11 -18.16
N THR A 126 6.49 16.86 -17.69
CA THR A 126 7.54 15.83 -17.91
C THR A 126 7.83 15.60 -19.40
N GLU A 127 6.81 15.53 -20.24
CA GLU A 127 7.01 15.35 -21.69
C GLU A 127 7.74 16.52 -22.34
N ALA A 128 7.30 17.75 -22.04
CA ALA A 128 7.89 18.95 -22.64
C ALA A 128 9.36 19.12 -22.23
N GLU A 129 9.66 18.86 -20.96
CA GLU A 129 11.04 18.93 -20.45
C GLU A 129 11.92 17.81 -21.03
N LEU A 130 11.39 16.59 -21.18
CA LEU A 130 12.11 15.49 -21.84
C LEU A 130 12.43 15.81 -23.29
N ARG A 131 11.48 16.37 -24.05
CA ARG A 131 11.70 16.83 -25.42
C ARG A 131 12.75 17.93 -25.48
N ARG A 132 12.69 18.91 -24.59
CA ARG A 132 13.67 20.01 -24.50
C ARG A 132 15.09 19.48 -24.25
N ARG A 133 15.23 18.46 -23.38
CA ARG A 133 16.56 17.89 -23.03
C ARG A 133 17.13 17.01 -24.12
N THR A 134 16.29 16.19 -24.76
CA THR A 134 16.75 15.29 -25.82
C THR A 134 16.87 15.97 -27.19
N GLY A 135 16.18 17.09 -27.38
CA GLY A 135 16.09 17.74 -28.70
C GLY A 135 15.33 16.91 -29.76
N SER A 136 14.72 15.79 -29.36
CA SER A 136 14.03 14.86 -30.28
C SER A 136 12.55 15.20 -30.42
N SER A 137 12.06 15.06 -31.65
CA SER A 137 10.63 15.13 -32.02
C SER A 137 10.00 13.74 -32.20
N ASP A 138 10.72 12.67 -31.92
CA ASP A 138 10.23 11.29 -32.06
C ASP A 138 9.03 11.01 -31.18
N THR A 139 8.36 9.89 -31.45
CA THR A 139 7.26 9.42 -30.62
C THR A 139 7.77 8.99 -29.23
N ILE A 140 7.12 9.48 -28.18
CA ILE A 140 7.43 9.07 -26.81
C ILE A 140 6.75 7.74 -26.55
N ALA A 141 7.54 6.76 -26.08
CA ALA A 141 7.00 5.56 -25.47
C ALA A 141 6.53 5.90 -24.05
N ARG A 142 5.31 5.44 -23.71
CA ARG A 142 4.71 5.64 -22.38
C ARG A 142 4.29 4.31 -21.81
N THR A 143 4.70 4.07 -20.58
CA THR A 143 4.27 2.92 -19.78
C THR A 143 3.86 3.40 -18.39
N ARG A 144 3.01 2.63 -17.72
CA ARG A 144 2.74 2.82 -16.30
C ARG A 144 3.57 1.80 -15.54
N VAL A 145 4.30 2.26 -14.55
CA VAL A 145 5.20 1.43 -13.76
C VAL A 145 4.92 1.61 -12.27
N GLN A 146 5.18 0.56 -11.51
CA GLN A 146 5.15 0.62 -10.05
C GLN A 146 6.34 1.46 -9.58
N ASP A 147 6.10 2.46 -8.74
CA ASP A 147 7.16 3.29 -8.15
C ASP A 147 7.52 2.81 -6.74
N ASP A 148 6.50 2.51 -5.92
CA ASP A 148 6.60 1.82 -4.62
C ASP A 148 5.59 0.67 -4.55
N GLU A 149 5.35 0.11 -3.36
CA GLU A 149 4.41 -1.01 -3.18
C GLU A 149 2.96 -0.66 -3.53
N TYR A 150 2.57 0.61 -3.36
CA TYR A 150 1.16 1.05 -3.41
C TYR A 150 0.85 1.96 -4.59
N CYS A 151 1.85 2.69 -5.10
CA CYS A 151 1.65 3.78 -6.03
C CYS A 151 2.36 3.56 -7.35
N THR A 152 1.77 4.11 -8.41
CA THR A 152 2.32 4.06 -9.76
C THR A 152 2.77 5.45 -10.22
N VAL A 153 3.59 5.46 -11.27
CA VAL A 153 3.97 6.66 -12.03
C VAL A 153 3.96 6.34 -13.53
N GLY A 154 3.80 7.37 -14.34
CA GLY A 154 4.04 7.26 -15.78
C GLY A 154 5.54 7.28 -16.07
N GLU A 155 6.01 6.35 -16.89
CA GLU A 155 7.38 6.30 -17.40
C GLU A 155 7.39 6.67 -18.87
N LEU A 156 8.23 7.65 -19.24
CA LEU A 156 8.35 8.21 -20.58
C LEU A 156 9.75 7.94 -21.11
N THR A 157 9.84 7.36 -22.31
CA THR A 157 11.12 7.13 -22.99
C THR A 157 11.15 7.86 -24.34
N LEU A 158 12.20 8.63 -24.56
CA LEU A 158 12.44 9.38 -25.79
C LEU A 158 13.95 9.40 -26.12
N ALA A 159 14.30 8.99 -27.33
CA ALA A 159 15.69 8.98 -27.82
C ALA A 159 16.68 8.28 -26.85
N GLY A 160 16.24 7.17 -26.23
CA GLY A 160 17.06 6.41 -25.28
C GLY A 160 17.15 6.99 -23.87
N THR A 161 16.48 8.11 -23.61
CA THR A 161 16.38 8.72 -22.27
C THR A 161 15.03 8.34 -21.65
N THR A 162 15.04 7.77 -20.46
CA THR A 162 13.84 7.41 -19.70
C THR A 162 13.72 8.28 -18.45
N VAL A 163 12.52 8.80 -18.19
CA VAL A 163 12.15 9.56 -17.00
C VAL A 163 10.76 9.15 -16.50
N ARG A 164 10.50 9.40 -15.24
CA ARG A 164 9.19 9.22 -14.62
C ARG A 164 8.50 10.55 -14.35
N ASP A 165 7.20 10.56 -14.24
CA ASP A 165 6.40 11.79 -14.13
C ASP A 165 6.01 12.16 -12.68
N GLY A 166 6.73 11.62 -11.68
CA GLY A 166 6.46 11.83 -10.27
C GLY A 166 6.95 13.16 -9.67
N HIS A 167 7.35 14.14 -10.49
CA HIS A 167 7.96 15.39 -10.01
C HIS A 167 7.05 16.20 -9.07
N GLY A 168 5.72 16.16 -9.26
CA GLY A 168 4.76 16.79 -8.33
C GLY A 168 4.81 16.20 -6.93
N ALA A 169 4.94 14.86 -6.81
CA ALA A 169 5.12 14.17 -5.54
C ALA A 169 6.47 14.49 -4.89
N ILE A 170 7.55 14.47 -5.68
CA ILE A 170 8.90 14.86 -5.24
C ILE A 170 8.91 16.28 -4.68
N LEU A 171 8.26 17.22 -5.39
CA LEU A 171 8.15 18.61 -4.96
C LEU A 171 7.45 18.71 -3.60
N THR A 172 6.31 18.02 -3.43
CA THR A 172 5.58 17.98 -2.17
C THR A 172 6.42 17.40 -1.03
N HIS A 173 7.16 16.31 -1.28
CA HIS A 173 8.07 15.71 -0.29
C HIS A 173 9.19 16.67 0.14
N LEU A 174 9.88 17.30 -0.82
CA LEU A 174 10.98 18.23 -0.53
C LEU A 174 10.50 19.51 0.16
N GLU A 175 9.32 20.02 -0.19
CA GLU A 175 8.69 21.15 0.51
C GLU A 175 8.39 20.80 1.97
N LYS A 176 7.83 19.59 2.24
CA LYS A 176 7.62 19.07 3.60
C LYS A 176 8.93 19.00 4.39
N MET A 177 9.98 18.41 3.81
CA MET A 177 11.30 18.31 4.45
C MET A 177 11.91 19.67 4.78
N LEU A 178 11.68 20.66 3.95
CA LEU A 178 12.15 22.04 4.12
C LEU A 178 11.28 22.86 5.08
N GLY A 179 10.14 22.32 5.53
CA GLY A 179 9.17 23.03 6.36
C GLY A 179 8.40 24.11 5.59
N ILE A 180 8.32 24.01 4.27
CA ILE A 180 7.55 24.91 3.43
C ILE A 180 6.09 24.46 3.44
N ARG A 181 5.20 25.38 3.80
CA ARG A 181 3.76 25.11 3.84
C ARG A 181 3.12 25.45 2.51
N THR A 182 2.96 24.44 1.66
CA THR A 182 2.24 24.54 0.38
C THR A 182 0.73 24.72 0.65
N SER A 183 0.04 25.54 -0.13
CA SER A 183 -1.42 25.74 0.06
C SER A 183 -2.21 24.45 -0.19
N CYS A 184 -3.38 24.30 0.46
CA CYS A 184 -4.28 23.16 0.21
C CYS A 184 -4.70 23.10 -1.25
N GLN A 185 -4.98 24.25 -1.88
CA GLN A 185 -5.35 24.33 -3.29
C GLN A 185 -4.26 23.80 -4.21
N GLU A 186 -3.00 24.12 -3.94
CA GLU A 186 -1.87 23.63 -4.75
C GLU A 186 -1.66 22.12 -4.59
N LEU A 187 -1.78 21.59 -3.38
CA LEU A 187 -1.70 20.15 -3.16
C LEU A 187 -2.83 19.39 -3.87
N VAL A 188 -4.05 19.90 -3.80
CA VAL A 188 -5.20 19.36 -4.55
C VAL A 188 -4.95 19.44 -6.06
N ALA A 189 -4.42 20.55 -6.57
CA ALA A 189 -4.10 20.68 -7.99
C ALA A 189 -3.09 19.63 -8.44
N ARG A 190 -1.99 19.44 -7.69
CA ARG A 190 -0.96 18.43 -7.99
C ARG A 190 -1.52 16.99 -7.99
N ALA A 191 -2.42 16.69 -7.07
CA ALA A 191 -3.09 15.39 -7.02
C ALA A 191 -3.94 15.16 -8.27
N LEU A 192 -4.79 16.12 -8.60
CA LEU A 192 -5.80 16.03 -9.66
C LEU A 192 -5.24 16.15 -11.09
N GLU A 193 -3.95 16.44 -11.26
CA GLU A 193 -3.26 16.34 -12.55
C GLU A 193 -3.03 14.89 -12.98
N ARG A 194 -3.24 13.93 -12.07
CA ARG A 194 -2.95 12.52 -12.25
C ARG A 194 -4.12 11.64 -11.81
N ASP A 195 -4.06 10.37 -12.15
CA ASP A 195 -5.01 9.36 -11.70
C ASP A 195 -4.85 9.08 -10.20
N ALA A 196 -5.87 8.51 -9.58
CA ALA A 196 -5.92 8.28 -8.14
C ALA A 196 -4.86 7.29 -7.59
N ASP A 197 -4.33 6.40 -8.42
CA ASP A 197 -3.24 5.49 -8.06
C ASP A 197 -1.83 6.04 -8.32
N HIS A 198 -1.72 7.29 -8.80
CA HIS A 198 -0.45 7.96 -9.01
C HIS A 198 0.12 8.49 -7.68
N THR A 199 1.44 8.40 -7.49
CA THR A 199 2.14 8.83 -6.27
C THR A 199 1.86 10.30 -5.89
N ALA A 200 1.60 11.20 -6.84
CA ALA A 200 1.27 12.59 -6.55
C ALA A 200 -0.06 12.74 -5.80
N TRP A 201 -1.03 11.88 -6.10
CA TRP A 201 -2.32 11.84 -5.42
C TRP A 201 -2.15 11.46 -3.95
N SER A 202 -1.59 10.29 -3.67
CA SER A 202 -1.41 9.79 -2.31
C SER A 202 -0.51 10.71 -1.47
N ARG A 203 0.54 11.27 -2.06
CA ARG A 203 1.44 12.20 -1.37
C ARG A 203 0.73 13.49 -0.93
N ALA A 204 -0.11 14.05 -1.80
CA ALA A 204 -0.90 15.24 -1.48
C ALA A 204 -1.97 14.93 -0.41
N ALA A 205 -2.67 13.81 -0.52
CA ALA A 205 -3.68 13.39 0.45
C ALA A 205 -3.08 13.18 1.85
N ILE A 206 -1.94 12.47 1.94
CA ILE A 206 -1.20 12.27 3.20
C ILE A 206 -0.69 13.59 3.78
N GLU A 207 -0.15 14.48 2.95
CA GLU A 207 0.35 15.77 3.44
C GLU A 207 -0.79 16.64 3.98
N LEU A 208 -1.96 16.65 3.33
CA LEU A 208 -3.14 17.37 3.80
C LEU A 208 -3.71 16.78 5.09
N SER A 209 -3.80 15.47 5.18
CA SER A 209 -4.34 14.79 6.37
C SER A 209 -3.49 15.00 7.62
N HIS A 210 -2.17 15.00 7.47
CA HIS A 210 -1.25 15.29 8.60
C HIS A 210 -1.37 16.71 9.15
N ARG A 211 -1.91 17.66 8.40
CA ARG A 211 -1.99 19.06 8.85
C ARG A 211 -3.00 19.27 9.96
N ARG A 212 -4.00 18.39 10.06
CA ARG A 212 -5.06 18.42 11.11
C ARG A 212 -5.60 19.81 11.39
N GLN A 213 -5.86 20.59 10.35
CA GLN A 213 -6.28 21.97 10.49
C GLN A 213 -7.67 22.17 9.90
N PRO A 214 -8.44 23.12 10.41
CA PRO A 214 -9.76 23.47 9.88
C PRO A 214 -9.76 23.73 8.36
N GLU A 215 -8.63 24.23 7.82
CA GLU A 215 -8.45 24.48 6.39
C GLU A 215 -8.44 23.20 5.55
N ALA A 216 -7.77 22.12 6.03
CA ALA A 216 -7.75 20.84 5.33
C ALA A 216 -9.14 20.18 5.38
N TRP A 217 -9.85 20.28 6.50
CA TRP A 217 -11.22 19.82 6.61
C TRP A 217 -12.16 20.59 5.67
N ALA A 218 -12.09 21.93 5.67
CA ALA A 218 -12.87 22.77 4.76
C ALA A 218 -12.58 22.46 3.28
N THR A 219 -11.35 22.04 2.97
CA THR A 219 -10.97 21.57 1.63
C THR A 219 -11.71 20.28 1.29
N ALA A 220 -11.75 19.28 2.18
CA ALA A 220 -12.47 18.02 1.97
C ALA A 220 -13.97 18.26 1.76
N GLU A 221 -14.60 19.12 2.58
CA GLU A 221 -16.02 19.50 2.44
C GLU A 221 -16.32 20.22 1.11
N THR A 222 -15.40 21.07 0.65
CA THR A 222 -15.53 21.73 -0.66
C THR A 222 -15.46 20.73 -1.80
N LEU A 223 -14.54 19.78 -1.72
CA LEU A 223 -14.38 18.72 -2.72
C LEU A 223 -15.58 17.76 -2.75
N ARG A 224 -16.18 17.46 -1.60
CA ARG A 224 -17.40 16.65 -1.50
C ARG A 224 -18.53 17.20 -2.35
N ALA A 225 -18.66 18.50 -2.44
CA ALA A 225 -19.74 19.18 -3.17
C ALA A 225 -19.41 19.43 -4.66
N ASP A 226 -18.25 19.01 -5.14
CA ASP A 226 -17.80 19.26 -6.51
C ASP A 226 -18.59 18.43 -7.54
N ALA A 227 -18.79 19.00 -8.72
CA ALA A 227 -19.45 18.31 -9.83
C ALA A 227 -18.59 17.18 -10.43
N ASP A 228 -17.24 17.31 -10.37
CA ASP A 228 -16.28 16.34 -10.89
C ASP A 228 -16.12 15.16 -9.91
N PRO A 229 -16.43 13.90 -10.35
CA PRO A 229 -16.26 12.72 -9.51
C PRO A 229 -14.82 12.52 -9.03
N LEU A 230 -13.80 12.87 -9.82
CA LEU A 230 -12.41 12.72 -9.43
C LEU A 230 -12.06 13.63 -8.25
N ARG A 231 -12.59 14.85 -8.24
CA ARG A 231 -12.44 15.79 -7.12
C ARG A 231 -13.17 15.30 -5.87
N ARG A 232 -14.38 14.73 -6.05
CA ARG A 232 -15.10 14.10 -4.94
C ARG A 232 -14.37 12.89 -4.39
N LEU A 233 -13.77 12.07 -5.26
CA LEU A 233 -12.95 10.91 -4.85
C LEU A 233 -11.79 11.33 -3.95
N PHE A 234 -11.06 12.39 -4.35
CA PHE A 234 -9.96 12.92 -3.53
C PHE A 234 -10.48 13.45 -2.17
N GLY A 235 -11.63 14.10 -2.17
CA GLY A 235 -12.30 14.55 -0.94
C GLY A 235 -12.68 13.41 -0.01
N ALA A 236 -13.17 12.29 -0.55
CA ALA A 236 -13.54 11.09 0.21
C ALA A 236 -12.30 10.43 0.84
N GLU A 237 -11.23 10.24 0.07
CA GLU A 237 -9.97 9.72 0.58
C GLU A 237 -9.36 10.63 1.65
N LEU A 238 -9.35 11.94 1.43
CA LEU A 238 -8.87 12.90 2.43
C LEU A 238 -9.66 12.80 3.73
N THR A 239 -11.00 12.66 3.65
CA THR A 239 -11.86 12.51 4.82
C THR A 239 -11.55 11.21 5.57
N ARG A 240 -11.31 10.10 4.87
CA ARG A 240 -10.88 8.83 5.45
C ARG A 240 -9.52 8.95 6.15
N LEU A 241 -8.55 9.61 5.53
CA LEU A 241 -7.20 9.73 6.05
C LEU A 241 -7.11 10.59 7.33
N PHE A 242 -8.07 11.47 7.59
CA PHE A 242 -8.14 12.18 8.87
C PHE A 242 -8.29 11.23 10.05
N GLU A 243 -9.00 10.10 9.89
CA GLU A 243 -9.10 9.06 10.91
C GLU A 243 -7.82 8.25 11.04
N VAL A 244 -7.27 7.77 9.91
CA VAL A 244 -6.08 6.91 9.90
C VAL A 244 -4.90 7.54 10.64
N PHE A 245 -4.79 8.87 10.59
CA PHE A 245 -3.74 9.62 11.26
C PHE A 245 -4.23 10.33 12.53
N ALA A 246 -5.44 10.03 13.02
CA ALA A 246 -5.96 10.60 14.26
C ALA A 246 -5.19 10.11 15.49
N ASP A 247 -4.80 11.02 16.37
CA ASP A 247 -4.38 10.65 17.71
C ASP A 247 -5.61 10.35 18.57
N SER A 248 -5.46 9.54 19.59
CA SER A 248 -6.53 9.10 20.50
C SER A 248 -7.33 10.22 21.20
N HIS A 249 -7.02 11.47 20.92
CA HIS A 249 -7.66 12.66 21.51
C HIS A 249 -8.51 13.49 20.50
N ASP A 250 -8.58 13.08 19.23
CA ASP A 250 -9.28 13.84 18.18
C ASP A 250 -10.75 13.38 17.98
N GLU A 251 -11.47 13.08 19.06
CA GLU A 251 -12.88 12.61 19.01
C GLU A 251 -13.81 13.54 18.21
N GLU A 252 -13.53 14.85 18.22
CA GLU A 252 -14.38 15.84 17.50
C GLU A 252 -14.36 15.62 15.98
N TYR A 253 -13.17 15.39 15.40
CA TYR A 253 -13.03 15.12 13.96
C TYR A 253 -13.63 13.77 13.58
N CYS A 254 -13.52 12.75 14.43
CA CYS A 254 -14.14 11.45 14.19
C CYS A 254 -15.66 11.55 14.10
N VAL A 255 -16.30 12.30 14.99
CA VAL A 255 -17.75 12.54 14.96
C VAL A 255 -18.18 13.26 13.69
N LEU A 256 -17.43 14.29 13.28
CA LEU A 256 -17.70 15.04 12.06
C LEU A 256 -17.53 14.17 10.81
N ALA A 257 -16.48 13.37 10.74
CA ALA A 257 -16.19 12.49 9.63
C ALA A 257 -17.26 11.41 9.44
N VAL A 258 -17.70 10.75 10.54
CA VAL A 258 -18.80 9.77 10.49
C VAL A 258 -20.07 10.41 9.96
N ALA A 259 -20.45 11.60 10.45
CA ALA A 259 -21.63 12.29 9.98
C ALA A 259 -21.52 12.64 8.48
N ALA A 260 -20.39 13.23 8.07
CA ALA A 260 -20.14 13.61 6.70
C ALA A 260 -20.17 12.40 5.74
N LEU A 261 -19.47 11.32 6.07
CA LEU A 261 -19.41 10.10 5.25
C LEU A 261 -20.76 9.39 5.20
N THR A 262 -21.53 9.35 6.32
CA THR A 262 -22.87 8.75 6.35
C THR A 262 -23.84 9.49 5.44
N ASP A 263 -23.88 10.82 5.53
CA ASP A 263 -24.71 11.64 4.65
C ASP A 263 -24.27 11.52 3.19
N TRP A 264 -22.96 11.44 2.95
CA TRP A 264 -22.40 11.28 1.61
C TRP A 264 -22.77 9.94 0.98
N ALA A 265 -22.65 8.84 1.72
CA ALA A 265 -23.00 7.50 1.25
C ALA A 265 -24.46 7.41 0.75
N THR A 266 -25.38 8.21 1.30
CA THR A 266 -26.78 8.22 0.87
C THR A 266 -27.03 9.05 -0.40
N ALA A 267 -26.14 9.99 -0.73
CA ALA A 267 -26.32 10.95 -1.82
C ALA A 267 -25.43 10.68 -3.04
N GLU A 268 -24.31 9.93 -2.86
CA GLU A 268 -23.34 9.69 -3.93
C GLU A 268 -23.88 8.72 -4.99
N THR A 269 -23.66 9.08 -6.24
CA THR A 269 -24.11 8.31 -7.41
C THR A 269 -22.97 7.70 -8.20
N ASP A 270 -21.75 8.24 -8.07
CA ASP A 270 -20.57 7.63 -8.71
C ASP A 270 -20.11 6.44 -7.87
N PRO A 271 -20.04 5.22 -8.45
CA PRO A 271 -19.71 4.03 -7.69
C PRO A 271 -18.27 3.98 -7.18
N THR A 272 -17.33 4.68 -7.82
CA THR A 272 -15.93 4.75 -7.37
C THR A 272 -15.82 5.65 -6.14
N VAL A 273 -16.45 6.81 -6.18
CA VAL A 273 -16.55 7.72 -5.03
C VAL A 273 -17.30 7.05 -3.87
N LEU A 274 -18.43 6.40 -4.16
CA LEU A 274 -19.20 5.68 -3.15
C LEU A 274 -18.38 4.58 -2.47
N ALA A 275 -17.62 3.79 -3.23
CA ALA A 275 -16.77 2.75 -2.65
C ALA A 275 -15.72 3.34 -1.69
N GLU A 276 -15.12 4.49 -2.02
CA GLU A 276 -14.16 5.18 -1.14
C GLU A 276 -14.84 5.77 0.11
N VAL A 277 -16.02 6.33 -0.05
CA VAL A 277 -16.83 6.82 1.10
C VAL A 277 -17.16 5.68 2.06
N LEU A 278 -17.59 4.53 1.54
CA LEU A 278 -17.88 3.34 2.35
C LEU A 278 -16.61 2.75 2.97
N HIS A 279 -15.49 2.78 2.26
CA HIS A 279 -14.18 2.43 2.81
C HIS A 279 -13.80 3.38 3.97
N GLY A 280 -14.04 4.68 3.82
CA GLY A 280 -13.89 5.63 4.94
C GLY A 280 -14.74 5.25 6.15
N LEU A 281 -16.00 4.88 5.93
CA LEU A 281 -16.91 4.44 7.00
C LEU A 281 -16.43 3.16 7.71
N SER A 282 -15.64 2.30 7.05
CA SER A 282 -15.11 1.08 7.65
C SER A 282 -14.17 1.34 8.83
N SER A 283 -13.53 2.50 8.88
CA SER A 283 -12.68 2.93 9.99
C SER A 283 -13.48 3.35 11.23
N TYR A 284 -14.77 3.65 11.06
CA TYR A 284 -15.63 4.12 12.13
C TYR A 284 -16.63 3.06 12.56
N GLN A 285 -16.87 3.01 13.86
CA GLN A 285 -17.75 2.02 14.45
C GLN A 285 -19.03 2.67 14.97
N GLY A 286 -20.13 1.96 14.83
CA GLY A 286 -21.39 2.35 15.42
C GLY A 286 -22.59 2.15 14.51
N PRO A 287 -23.82 2.25 15.08
CA PRO A 287 -25.05 1.96 14.37
C PRO A 287 -25.28 2.80 13.12
N ARG A 288 -24.75 4.01 13.08
CA ARG A 288 -24.89 4.92 11.93
C ARG A 288 -24.04 4.46 10.75
N ALA A 289 -22.75 4.14 10.99
CA ALA A 289 -21.86 3.64 9.95
C ALA A 289 -22.37 2.29 9.41
N GLU A 290 -22.75 1.36 10.30
CA GLU A 290 -23.31 0.07 9.92
C GLU A 290 -24.59 0.23 9.07
N ALA A 291 -25.53 1.08 9.48
CA ALA A 291 -26.75 1.31 8.73
C ALA A 291 -26.49 1.88 7.32
N ALA A 292 -25.50 2.79 7.18
CA ALA A 292 -25.12 3.33 5.88
C ALA A 292 -24.48 2.26 4.98
N LEU A 293 -23.60 1.41 5.52
CA LEU A 293 -23.00 0.28 4.79
C LEU A 293 -24.08 -0.69 4.29
N LEU A 294 -25.03 -1.06 5.14
CA LEU A 294 -26.09 -2.04 4.82
C LEU A 294 -26.99 -1.59 3.65
N LEU A 295 -27.16 -0.31 3.40
CA LEU A 295 -27.92 0.20 2.25
C LEU A 295 -27.33 -0.25 0.90
N HIS A 296 -26.04 -0.58 0.85
CA HIS A 296 -25.30 -0.88 -0.36
C HIS A 296 -24.90 -2.35 -0.51
N THR A 297 -25.38 -3.24 0.35
CA THR A 297 -25.08 -4.69 0.34
C THR A 297 -25.34 -5.34 -1.03
N HIS A 298 -26.36 -4.89 -1.76
CA HIS A 298 -26.75 -5.43 -3.06
C HIS A 298 -26.42 -4.48 -4.23
N HIS A 299 -25.46 -3.58 -4.05
CA HIS A 299 -25.07 -2.65 -5.11
C HIS A 299 -24.55 -3.42 -6.33
N HIS A 300 -24.89 -2.96 -7.55
CA HIS A 300 -24.54 -3.67 -8.79
C HIS A 300 -23.03 -3.71 -9.08
N VAL A 301 -22.24 -2.74 -8.58
CA VAL A 301 -20.80 -2.66 -8.75
C VAL A 301 -20.08 -3.42 -7.63
N PRO A 302 -19.21 -4.43 -7.95
CA PRO A 302 -18.50 -5.24 -6.95
C PRO A 302 -17.64 -4.43 -5.99
N ALA A 303 -16.96 -3.38 -6.47
CA ALA A 303 -16.11 -2.53 -5.62
C ALA A 303 -16.90 -1.90 -4.45
N VAL A 304 -18.16 -1.50 -4.68
CA VAL A 304 -19.03 -0.97 -3.63
C VAL A 304 -19.39 -2.07 -2.63
N ARG A 305 -19.79 -3.27 -3.11
CA ARG A 305 -20.08 -4.40 -2.22
C ARG A 305 -18.86 -4.86 -1.43
N ARG A 306 -17.64 -4.81 -2.03
CA ARG A 306 -16.39 -5.08 -1.33
C ARG A 306 -16.14 -4.09 -0.18
N ALA A 307 -16.38 -2.80 -0.40
CA ALA A 307 -16.26 -1.79 0.64
C ALA A 307 -17.28 -2.02 1.78
N VAL A 308 -18.51 -2.41 1.46
CA VAL A 308 -19.51 -2.85 2.46
C VAL A 308 -18.98 -4.04 3.26
N ALA A 309 -18.51 -5.09 2.58
CA ALA A 309 -18.00 -6.29 3.21
C ALA A 309 -16.87 -5.97 4.20
N ALA A 310 -15.90 -5.18 3.78
CA ALA A 310 -14.79 -4.75 4.63
C ALA A 310 -15.26 -3.96 5.87
N GLY A 311 -16.26 -3.08 5.69
CA GLY A 311 -16.76 -2.23 6.77
C GLY A 311 -17.63 -2.94 7.82
N LEU A 312 -18.28 -4.03 7.46
CA LEU A 312 -19.17 -4.75 8.39
C LEU A 312 -18.42 -5.59 9.43
N GLY A 313 -17.14 -5.86 9.23
CA GLY A 313 -16.33 -6.73 10.10
C GLY A 313 -15.53 -6.00 11.16
N THR A 314 -15.60 -4.69 11.27
CA THR A 314 -14.78 -3.89 12.19
C THR A 314 -15.58 -3.54 13.47
N PRO A 315 -15.93 -4.47 14.36
CA PRO A 315 -16.48 -4.11 15.65
C PRO A 315 -15.38 -3.72 16.62
N PRO A 316 -15.63 -2.84 17.60
CA PRO A 316 -14.83 -2.82 18.79
C PRO A 316 -14.86 -4.23 19.41
N HIS A 317 -13.75 -4.66 19.96
CA HIS A 317 -13.54 -6.00 20.56
C HIS A 317 -14.66 -6.47 21.51
N SER A 318 -15.69 -5.67 21.76
CA SER A 318 -16.80 -5.91 22.67
C SER A 318 -18.21 -5.93 22.03
N ARG A 319 -18.34 -5.69 20.71
CA ARG A 319 -19.67 -5.55 20.10
C ARG A 319 -19.92 -6.63 19.05
N GLN A 320 -21.00 -7.39 19.23
CA GLN A 320 -21.50 -8.28 18.17
C GLN A 320 -22.14 -7.43 17.05
N PRO A 321 -21.97 -7.82 15.77
CA PRO A 321 -22.68 -7.18 14.66
C PRO A 321 -24.19 -7.35 14.86
N SER A 322 -24.96 -6.44 14.25
CA SER A 322 -26.42 -6.63 14.21
C SER A 322 -26.80 -7.86 13.38
N ASP A 323 -28.00 -8.39 13.60
CA ASP A 323 -28.54 -9.48 12.77
C ASP A 323 -28.51 -9.13 11.26
N ALA A 324 -28.72 -7.85 10.92
CA ALA A 324 -28.68 -7.37 9.55
C ALA A 324 -27.24 -7.42 8.99
N ALA A 325 -26.24 -6.99 9.74
CA ALA A 325 -24.83 -7.07 9.34
C ALA A 325 -24.37 -8.53 9.19
N HIS A 326 -24.79 -9.39 10.11
CA HIS A 326 -24.55 -10.82 10.05
C HIS A 326 -25.13 -11.44 8.75
N GLN A 327 -26.39 -11.18 8.43
CA GLN A 327 -27.02 -11.67 7.19
C GLN A 327 -26.38 -11.08 5.93
N ALA A 328 -25.94 -9.82 5.97
CA ALA A 328 -25.22 -9.20 4.88
C ALA A 328 -23.87 -9.91 4.64
N LEU A 329 -23.10 -10.23 5.68
CA LEU A 329 -21.83 -10.98 5.53
C LEU A 329 -22.04 -12.38 4.97
N LEU A 330 -23.07 -13.11 5.41
CA LEU A 330 -23.43 -14.42 4.83
C LEU A 330 -23.74 -14.29 3.33
N THR A 331 -24.44 -13.23 2.94
CA THR A 331 -24.75 -12.95 1.52
C THR A 331 -23.48 -12.62 0.73
N LEU A 332 -22.61 -11.76 1.27
CA LEU A 332 -21.40 -11.29 0.59
C LEU A 332 -20.30 -12.37 0.52
N MET A 333 -20.24 -13.33 1.45
CA MET A 333 -19.38 -14.52 1.31
C MET A 333 -19.80 -15.45 0.16
N ASN A 334 -21.01 -15.33 -0.34
CA ASN A 334 -21.53 -16.05 -1.51
C ASN A 334 -21.63 -15.15 -2.75
N ASP A 335 -20.95 -14.01 -2.77
CA ASP A 335 -20.95 -13.06 -3.90
C ASP A 335 -20.32 -13.70 -5.15
N PRO A 336 -20.78 -13.35 -6.35
CA PRO A 336 -20.13 -13.81 -7.59
C PRO A 336 -18.72 -13.23 -7.81
N ASP A 337 -18.35 -12.16 -7.11
CA ASP A 337 -17.04 -11.51 -7.19
C ASP A 337 -16.12 -12.01 -6.07
N THR A 338 -14.96 -12.52 -6.45
CA THR A 338 -13.97 -13.13 -5.55
C THR A 338 -13.42 -12.16 -4.50
N ASP A 339 -13.20 -10.88 -4.87
CA ASP A 339 -12.66 -9.90 -3.94
C ASP A 339 -13.70 -9.49 -2.88
N VAL A 340 -15.00 -9.54 -3.23
CA VAL A 340 -16.11 -9.38 -2.28
C VAL A 340 -16.15 -10.55 -1.30
N GLN A 341 -16.01 -11.79 -1.80
CA GLN A 341 -15.96 -12.99 -0.94
C GLN A 341 -14.80 -12.93 0.06
N ILE A 342 -13.60 -12.55 -0.42
CA ILE A 342 -12.40 -12.41 0.43
C ILE A 342 -12.65 -11.37 1.51
N ALA A 343 -13.15 -10.19 1.17
CA ALA A 343 -13.44 -9.12 2.13
C ALA A 343 -14.49 -9.56 3.16
N ALA A 344 -15.56 -10.19 2.72
CA ALA A 344 -16.62 -10.69 3.63
C ALA A 344 -16.13 -11.82 4.55
N CYS A 345 -15.32 -12.73 4.03
CA CYS A 345 -14.73 -13.81 4.81
C CYS A 345 -13.72 -13.28 5.85
N HIS A 346 -12.91 -12.27 5.47
CA HIS A 346 -12.02 -11.59 6.41
C HIS A 346 -12.82 -10.96 7.56
N SER A 347 -13.79 -10.15 7.22
CA SER A 347 -14.65 -9.46 8.19
C SER A 347 -15.42 -10.41 9.10
N ALA A 348 -15.95 -11.49 8.53
CA ALA A 348 -16.62 -12.54 9.32
C ALA A 348 -15.65 -13.24 10.29
N GLY A 349 -14.37 -13.39 9.92
CA GLY A 349 -13.31 -13.91 10.78
C GLY A 349 -12.99 -13.03 12.00
N ASP A 350 -13.33 -11.74 11.97
CA ASP A 350 -13.13 -10.80 13.08
C ASP A 350 -14.30 -10.73 14.06
N ILE A 351 -15.42 -11.36 13.73
CA ILE A 351 -16.61 -11.42 14.59
C ILE A 351 -16.40 -12.43 15.74
N ALA A 352 -17.05 -12.20 16.87
CA ALA A 352 -16.92 -13.05 18.04
C ALA A 352 -17.32 -14.52 17.75
N ASN A 353 -16.55 -15.45 18.31
CA ASN A 353 -16.67 -16.89 18.12
C ASN A 353 -18.06 -17.46 18.47
N GLY A 354 -18.46 -18.51 17.77
CA GLY A 354 -19.62 -19.34 18.11
C GLY A 354 -20.77 -19.30 17.12
N ASP A 355 -20.66 -18.56 16.03
CA ASP A 355 -21.66 -18.54 14.99
C ASP A 355 -21.43 -19.65 13.95
N ARG A 356 -22.30 -20.66 14.02
CA ARG A 356 -22.21 -21.83 13.14
C ARG A 356 -22.52 -21.49 11.68
N ALA A 357 -23.42 -20.54 11.42
CA ALA A 357 -23.77 -20.17 10.06
C ALA A 357 -22.59 -19.49 9.35
N LEU A 358 -21.86 -18.61 10.06
CA LEU A 358 -20.63 -17.99 9.53
C LEU A 358 -19.54 -19.04 9.28
N THR A 359 -19.27 -19.92 10.27
CA THR A 359 -18.22 -20.94 10.12
C THR A 359 -18.54 -21.97 9.05
N ASP A 360 -19.80 -22.38 8.88
CA ASP A 360 -20.20 -23.29 7.81
C ASP A 360 -20.09 -22.62 6.42
N THR A 361 -20.39 -21.32 6.32
CA THR A 361 -20.22 -20.57 5.08
C THR A 361 -18.72 -20.37 4.75
N MET A 362 -17.88 -20.01 5.74
CA MET A 362 -16.42 -19.97 5.57
C MET A 362 -15.86 -21.31 5.11
N ALA A 363 -16.35 -22.42 5.70
CA ALA A 363 -15.90 -23.75 5.33
C ALA A 363 -16.26 -24.13 3.89
N SER A 364 -17.37 -23.62 3.33
CA SER A 364 -17.70 -23.82 1.92
C SER A 364 -16.68 -23.16 0.97
N LEU A 365 -15.98 -22.11 1.42
CA LEU A 365 -14.94 -21.43 0.66
C LEU A 365 -13.60 -22.20 0.63
N LEU A 366 -13.42 -23.23 1.47
CA LEU A 366 -12.20 -24.07 1.46
C LEU A 366 -12.01 -24.86 0.16
N ASP A 367 -13.08 -25.09 -0.59
CA ASP A 367 -13.06 -25.80 -1.86
C ASP A 367 -13.18 -24.84 -3.07
N HIS A 368 -13.01 -23.54 -2.84
CA HIS A 368 -13.06 -22.52 -3.90
C HIS A 368 -11.90 -22.71 -4.90
N PRO A 369 -12.09 -22.46 -6.23
CA PRO A 369 -11.05 -22.65 -7.23
C PRO A 369 -9.85 -21.71 -7.05
N GLU A 370 -10.04 -20.55 -6.45
CA GLU A 370 -8.96 -19.59 -6.22
C GLU A 370 -8.30 -19.78 -4.86
N ARG A 371 -6.97 -20.00 -4.88
CA ARG A 371 -6.17 -20.21 -3.66
C ARG A 371 -6.28 -19.04 -2.66
N ARG A 372 -6.40 -17.79 -3.14
CA ARG A 372 -6.56 -16.60 -2.25
C ARG A 372 -7.80 -16.71 -1.36
N VAL A 373 -8.91 -17.20 -1.91
CA VAL A 373 -10.15 -17.43 -1.16
C VAL A 373 -9.98 -18.55 -0.14
N GLN A 374 -9.35 -19.66 -0.55
CA GLN A 374 -9.06 -20.80 0.36
C GLN A 374 -8.18 -20.36 1.53
N LEU A 375 -7.12 -19.60 1.29
CA LEU A 375 -6.23 -19.06 2.33
C LEU A 375 -6.99 -18.16 3.30
N GLN A 376 -7.84 -17.26 2.79
CA GLN A 376 -8.67 -16.40 3.63
C GLN A 376 -9.66 -17.22 4.48
N ALA A 377 -10.27 -18.26 3.92
CA ALA A 377 -11.16 -19.14 4.65
C ALA A 377 -10.44 -19.93 5.75
N VAL A 378 -9.23 -20.44 5.48
CA VAL A 378 -8.37 -21.09 6.49
C VAL A 378 -8.10 -20.14 7.66
N HIS A 379 -7.69 -18.92 7.37
CA HIS A 379 -7.40 -17.92 8.38
C HIS A 379 -8.64 -17.58 9.23
N ALA A 380 -9.78 -17.31 8.58
CA ALA A 380 -11.02 -16.96 9.26
C ALA A 380 -11.52 -18.09 10.16
N LEU A 381 -11.51 -19.35 9.69
CA LEU A 381 -11.88 -20.52 10.49
C LEU A 381 -10.94 -20.72 11.68
N ALA A 382 -9.63 -20.53 11.51
CA ALA A 382 -8.68 -20.63 12.61
C ALA A 382 -8.97 -19.60 13.72
N ARG A 383 -9.37 -18.38 13.34
CA ARG A 383 -9.79 -17.34 14.30
C ARG A 383 -11.07 -17.73 15.05
N HIS A 384 -11.96 -18.48 14.41
CA HIS A 384 -13.16 -19.04 15.03
C HIS A 384 -12.92 -20.35 15.79
N HIS A 385 -11.67 -20.80 15.92
CA HIS A 385 -11.33 -22.08 16.55
C HIS A 385 -12.02 -23.27 15.90
N ASP A 386 -12.20 -23.27 14.59
CA ASP A 386 -12.81 -24.34 13.82
C ASP A 386 -11.74 -25.27 13.24
N GLU A 387 -11.76 -26.55 13.63
CA GLU A 387 -10.75 -27.54 13.27
C GLU A 387 -10.63 -27.82 11.77
N ARG A 388 -11.64 -27.46 10.97
CA ARG A 388 -11.61 -27.61 9.51
C ARG A 388 -10.48 -26.81 8.86
N CYS A 389 -9.98 -25.74 9.51
CA CYS A 389 -8.84 -24.97 9.06
C CYS A 389 -7.55 -25.82 8.94
N VAL A 390 -7.35 -26.79 9.83
CA VAL A 390 -6.15 -27.63 9.89
C VAL A 390 -6.02 -28.50 8.64
N GLN A 391 -7.04 -29.31 8.36
CA GLN A 391 -7.06 -30.18 7.18
C GLN A 391 -6.98 -29.39 5.88
N ALA A 392 -7.57 -28.18 5.84
CA ALA A 392 -7.51 -27.31 4.69
C ALA A 392 -6.10 -26.72 4.49
N ALA A 393 -5.43 -26.30 5.55
CA ALA A 393 -4.04 -25.85 5.51
C ALA A 393 -3.09 -26.96 5.04
N GLU A 394 -3.27 -28.21 5.53
CA GLU A 394 -2.50 -29.38 5.07
C GLU A 394 -2.68 -29.63 3.56
N ARG A 395 -3.92 -29.54 3.04
CA ARG A 395 -4.23 -29.71 1.62
C ARG A 395 -3.60 -28.60 0.75
N LEU A 396 -3.58 -27.37 1.24
CA LEU A 396 -2.95 -26.24 0.58
C LEU A 396 -1.43 -26.37 0.56
N GLY A 397 -0.87 -27.06 1.57
CA GLY A 397 0.57 -27.24 1.71
C GLY A 397 1.30 -25.96 2.13
N PRO A 398 2.64 -25.95 2.06
CA PRO A 398 3.45 -24.81 2.47
C PRO A 398 3.20 -23.60 1.56
N PRO A 399 3.57 -22.38 2.02
CA PRO A 399 3.56 -21.18 1.19
C PRO A 399 4.35 -21.38 -0.10
N ARG A 400 3.85 -20.83 -1.20
CA ARG A 400 4.52 -20.94 -2.50
C ARG A 400 5.83 -20.13 -2.50
N PRO A 401 6.89 -20.60 -3.16
CA PRO A 401 8.14 -19.85 -3.29
C PRO A 401 7.87 -18.46 -3.91
N GLY A 402 8.43 -17.41 -3.29
CA GLY A 402 8.19 -16.01 -3.67
C GLY A 402 6.90 -15.39 -3.14
N TYR A 403 6.05 -16.18 -2.45
CA TYR A 403 4.81 -15.72 -1.80
C TYR A 403 4.78 -16.08 -0.31
N ARG A 404 5.92 -16.47 0.27
CA ARG A 404 5.99 -16.95 1.65
C ARG A 404 5.44 -15.91 2.63
N GLU A 405 5.87 -14.66 2.51
CA GLU A 405 5.44 -13.57 3.38
C GLU A 405 3.92 -13.39 3.32
N ASP A 406 3.37 -13.38 2.10
CA ASP A 406 1.94 -13.17 1.85
C ASP A 406 1.10 -14.36 2.34
N GLU A 407 1.51 -15.62 2.08
CA GLU A 407 0.73 -16.81 2.40
C GLU A 407 0.92 -17.31 3.84
N THR A 408 2.09 -17.08 4.45
CA THR A 408 2.39 -17.49 5.83
C THR A 408 1.40 -16.89 6.82
N TYR A 409 1.06 -15.61 6.64
CA TYR A 409 0.09 -14.93 7.49
C TYR A 409 -1.21 -15.71 7.64
N TYR A 410 -1.75 -16.24 6.52
CA TYR A 410 -3.00 -17.01 6.51
C TYR A 410 -2.84 -18.42 7.09
N LEU A 411 -1.75 -19.09 6.76
CA LEU A 411 -1.52 -20.49 7.18
C LEU A 411 -1.06 -20.62 8.63
N GLU A 412 -0.32 -19.62 9.15
CA GLU A 412 0.18 -19.65 10.54
C GLU A 412 -0.94 -19.75 11.57
N ALA A 413 -2.10 -19.17 11.31
CA ALA A 413 -3.24 -19.25 12.20
C ALA A 413 -3.68 -20.71 12.41
N ALA A 414 -3.74 -21.51 11.34
CA ALA A 414 -4.07 -22.93 11.41
C ALA A 414 -2.96 -23.76 12.09
N TRP A 415 -1.69 -23.48 11.78
CA TRP A 415 -0.57 -24.17 12.42
C TRP A 415 -0.44 -23.87 13.91
N ARG A 416 -0.80 -22.66 14.34
CA ARG A 416 -0.89 -22.32 15.79
C ARG A 416 -2.03 -23.04 16.46
N TYR A 417 -3.12 -23.32 15.76
CA TYR A 417 -4.25 -24.09 16.27
C TYR A 417 -3.87 -25.53 16.59
N GLU A 418 -3.03 -26.18 15.74
CA GLU A 418 -2.58 -27.56 15.93
C GLU A 418 -1.62 -27.74 17.11
N ARG A 419 -0.85 -26.70 17.49
CA ARG A 419 0.05 -26.83 18.65
C ARG A 419 -0.78 -26.89 19.92
N PRO A 420 -0.78 -28.00 20.69
CA PRO A 420 -1.41 -28.03 21.99
C PRO A 420 -0.84 -26.88 22.81
N ARG A 421 -1.69 -26.12 23.48
CA ARG A 421 -1.23 -25.23 24.55
C ARG A 421 -0.44 -26.12 25.51
N GLU A 422 0.90 -25.99 25.52
CA GLU A 422 1.72 -26.57 26.56
C GLU A 422 1.17 -26.06 27.86
N ASP A 423 0.66 -26.98 28.68
CA ASP A 423 0.08 -26.73 29.97
C ASP A 423 1.07 -25.90 30.81
N THR A 424 0.84 -24.60 30.93
CA THR A 424 1.42 -23.81 31.99
C THR A 424 0.70 -24.18 33.27
N SER A 425 0.99 -25.37 33.78
CA SER A 425 0.65 -25.73 35.14
C SER A 425 1.50 -24.85 36.06
N PRO A 426 0.88 -24.04 36.95
CA PRO A 426 1.64 -23.32 37.94
C PRO A 426 2.11 -24.33 38.98
N GLY A 427 3.44 -24.51 39.09
CA GLY A 427 4.09 -25.19 40.22
C GLY A 427 4.19 -24.29 41.44
#